data_6be93f23813e79a257acc9b14c07756c
#
_entry.id   6be93f23813e79a257acc9b14c07756c
#
_cell.length_a   1.000
_cell.length_b   1.000
_cell.length_c   1.000
_cell.angle_alpha   90.00
_cell.angle_beta   90.00
_cell.angle_gamma   90.00
#
_symmetry.space_group_name_H-M   'P 1'
#
loop_
_entity.id
_entity.type
_entity.pdbx_description
1 polymer ?
#
loop_
_entity_poly.entity_id
_entity_poly.type
_entity_poly.pdbx_seq_one_letter_code
_entity_poly.pdbx_strand_id
1 'polypeptide(L)'
;MEILLTYPEDTQALRQKSDDLQSTADALVLPLRPHQLSPSARQAELFSLVREHVRARPDGGSTAWDALLGDGADSEGLALTFQLLSGKMEVGSVLVEGTLNGEPHFWNQLTADGGAHYVDLTRDASGTTYSAADLLSLGYVWEGAEENAENLN
;
A
#
# COMPACT_ATOMS: atom_id res chain seq x y z
N MET A 1 34.92 -13.49 11.15
CA MET A 1 34.31 -14.82 11.33
C MET A 1 33.14 -14.76 12.29
N GLU A 2 33.41 -14.32 13.49
CA GLU A 2 32.39 -14.22 14.54
C GLU A 2 31.28 -13.20 14.21
N ILE A 3 31.54 -12.33 13.26
CA ILE A 3 30.54 -11.37 12.82
C ILE A 3 29.24 -12.06 12.44
N LEU A 4 29.33 -13.24 11.86
CA LEU A 4 28.15 -14.00 11.46
C LEU A 4 27.28 -14.42 12.64
N LEU A 5 27.86 -14.51 13.83
CA LEU A 5 27.14 -14.88 15.03
C LEU A 5 26.34 -13.72 15.61
N THR A 6 26.63 -12.50 15.18
CA THR A 6 25.96 -11.29 15.67
C THR A 6 24.53 -11.14 15.14
N TYR A 7 24.24 -11.74 13.97
CA TYR A 7 23.00 -11.50 13.27
C TYR A 7 21.86 -12.52 13.41
N PRO A 8 22.09 -13.75 13.93
CA PRO A 8 21.01 -14.75 13.94
C PRO A 8 19.73 -14.31 14.64
N GLU A 9 19.87 -13.61 15.77
CA GLU A 9 18.69 -13.16 16.53
C GLU A 9 17.93 -12.08 15.77
N ASP A 10 18.65 -11.10 15.21
CA ASP A 10 18.02 -10.04 14.41
C ASP A 10 17.34 -10.61 13.18
N THR A 11 18.00 -11.58 12.53
CA THR A 11 17.42 -12.25 11.37
C THR A 11 16.17 -13.04 11.75
N GLN A 12 16.18 -13.71 12.89
CA GLN A 12 15.01 -14.46 13.37
C GLN A 12 13.87 -13.53 13.71
N ALA A 13 14.17 -12.39 14.33
CA ALA A 13 13.14 -11.40 14.66
C ALA A 13 12.51 -10.84 13.41
N LEU A 14 13.29 -10.55 12.38
CA LEU A 14 12.78 -10.04 11.09
C LEU A 14 11.94 -11.11 10.38
N ARG A 15 12.37 -12.36 10.41
CA ARG A 15 11.60 -13.46 9.84
C ARG A 15 10.27 -13.63 10.56
N GLN A 16 10.28 -13.51 11.89
CA GLN A 16 9.05 -13.64 12.67
C GLN A 16 8.07 -12.52 12.31
N LYS A 17 8.56 -11.29 12.17
CA LYS A 17 7.72 -10.18 11.74
C LYS A 17 7.17 -10.40 10.34
N SER A 18 7.99 -10.89 9.43
CA SER A 18 7.55 -11.19 8.06
C SER A 18 6.50 -12.29 8.05
N ASP A 19 6.72 -13.35 8.82
CA ASP A 19 5.77 -14.46 8.91
C ASP A 19 4.45 -14.01 9.54
N ASP A 20 4.51 -13.21 10.59
CA ASP A 20 3.32 -12.68 11.24
C ASP A 20 2.54 -11.77 10.30
N LEU A 21 3.24 -10.93 9.53
CA LEU A 21 2.62 -10.07 8.56
C LEU A 21 1.90 -10.88 7.48
N GLN A 22 2.57 -11.88 6.91
CA GLN A 22 1.97 -12.71 5.87
C GLN A 22 0.79 -13.50 6.40
N SER A 23 0.92 -14.08 7.60
CA SER A 23 -0.17 -14.84 8.22
C SER A 23 -1.38 -13.97 8.50
N THR A 24 -1.15 -12.75 8.97
CA THR A 24 -2.24 -11.81 9.27
C THR A 24 -2.94 -11.40 7.98
N ALA A 25 -2.17 -11.03 6.96
CA ALA A 25 -2.75 -10.65 5.67
C ALA A 25 -3.56 -11.80 5.06
N ASP A 26 -3.02 -13.02 5.09
CA ASP A 26 -3.74 -14.20 4.59
C ASP A 26 -5.03 -14.45 5.37
N ALA A 27 -4.99 -14.30 6.69
CA ALA A 27 -6.17 -14.50 7.53
C ALA A 27 -7.27 -13.49 7.23
N LEU A 28 -6.90 -12.28 6.85
CA LEU A 28 -7.88 -11.24 6.50
C LEU A 28 -8.50 -11.49 5.12
N VAL A 29 -7.72 -11.99 4.18
CA VAL A 29 -8.14 -12.13 2.78
C VAL A 29 -8.85 -13.45 2.51
N LEU A 30 -8.38 -14.56 3.09
CA LEU A 30 -8.91 -15.90 2.81
C LEU A 30 -10.44 -16.02 2.90
N PRO A 31 -11.09 -15.49 3.96
CA PRO A 31 -12.54 -15.62 4.06
C PRO A 31 -13.30 -14.90 2.96
N LEU A 32 -12.70 -13.92 2.32
CA LEU A 32 -13.34 -13.12 1.28
C LEU A 32 -13.37 -13.82 -0.08
N ARG A 33 -12.52 -14.84 -0.27
CA ARG A 33 -12.45 -15.61 -1.52
C ARG A 33 -12.39 -14.71 -2.76
N PRO A 34 -11.32 -13.92 -2.90
CA PRO A 34 -11.27 -12.89 -3.96
C PRO A 34 -11.42 -13.45 -5.37
N HIS A 35 -10.95 -14.68 -5.63
CA HIS A 35 -11.07 -15.29 -6.96
C HIS A 35 -12.51 -15.54 -7.36
N GLN A 36 -13.46 -15.52 -6.41
CA GLN A 36 -14.88 -15.69 -6.69
C GLN A 36 -15.62 -14.36 -6.83
N LEU A 37 -14.92 -13.24 -6.61
CA LEU A 37 -15.52 -11.91 -6.66
C LEU A 37 -15.27 -11.26 -8.03
N SER A 38 -16.16 -10.34 -8.41
CA SER A 38 -15.92 -9.48 -9.56
C SER A 38 -14.77 -8.50 -9.26
N PRO A 39 -14.14 -7.93 -10.29
CA PRO A 39 -13.08 -6.94 -10.04
C PRO A 39 -13.53 -5.77 -9.17
N SER A 40 -14.75 -5.26 -9.37
CA SER A 40 -15.25 -4.16 -8.56
C SER A 40 -15.51 -4.58 -7.11
N ALA A 41 -15.99 -5.82 -6.90
CA ALA A 41 -16.20 -6.34 -5.56
C ALA A 41 -14.86 -6.56 -4.83
N ARG A 42 -13.84 -7.05 -5.52
CA ARG A 42 -12.50 -7.19 -4.95
C ARG A 42 -11.96 -5.86 -4.46
N GLN A 43 -12.11 -4.82 -5.27
CA GLN A 43 -11.65 -3.48 -4.91
C GLN A 43 -12.41 -2.95 -3.70
N ALA A 44 -13.73 -3.11 -3.68
CA ALA A 44 -14.56 -2.67 -2.56
C ALA A 44 -14.16 -3.37 -1.26
N GLU A 45 -13.95 -4.69 -1.32
CA GLU A 45 -13.52 -5.45 -0.15
C GLU A 45 -12.11 -5.08 0.30
N LEU A 46 -11.22 -4.80 -0.65
CA LEU A 46 -9.88 -4.33 -0.34
C LEU A 46 -9.91 -3.05 0.48
N PHE A 47 -10.71 -2.07 0.07
CA PHE A 47 -10.82 -0.82 0.80
C PHE A 47 -11.48 -1.02 2.16
N SER A 48 -12.41 -1.97 2.27
CA SER A 48 -13.00 -2.31 3.56
C SER A 48 -11.95 -2.86 4.53
N LEU A 49 -11.10 -3.77 4.05
CA LEU A 49 -9.99 -4.29 4.85
C LEU A 49 -9.05 -3.19 5.32
N VAL A 50 -8.72 -2.27 4.41
CA VAL A 50 -7.84 -1.16 4.74
C VAL A 50 -8.44 -0.28 5.84
N ARG A 51 -9.70 0.10 5.69
CA ARG A 51 -10.37 0.93 6.69
C ARG A 51 -10.42 0.27 8.07
N GLU A 52 -10.61 -1.04 8.10
CA GLU A 52 -10.81 -1.75 9.36
C GLU A 52 -9.51 -2.12 10.06
N HIS A 53 -8.43 -2.37 9.30
CA HIS A 53 -7.25 -3.00 9.85
C HIS A 53 -5.95 -2.22 9.70
N VAL A 54 -5.88 -1.27 8.79
CA VAL A 54 -4.64 -0.54 8.51
C VAL A 54 -4.64 0.78 9.28
N ARG A 55 -3.54 1.03 9.99
CA ARG A 55 -3.41 2.21 10.85
C ARG A 55 -2.38 3.19 10.30
N ALA A 56 -2.83 4.44 10.12
CA ALA A 56 -1.96 5.53 9.69
C ALA A 56 -1.42 6.28 10.90
N ARG A 57 -0.15 6.61 10.85
CA ARG A 57 0.50 7.45 11.87
C ARG A 57 1.64 8.21 11.20
N PRO A 58 1.52 9.54 11.03
CA PRO A 58 2.52 10.31 10.26
C PRO A 58 3.96 10.16 10.76
N ASP A 59 4.14 9.99 12.06
CA ASP A 59 5.46 9.78 12.67
C ASP A 59 5.70 8.31 13.05
N GLY A 60 4.93 7.40 12.47
CA GLY A 60 5.08 5.97 12.73
C GLY A 60 6.20 5.33 11.93
N GLY A 61 6.26 4.01 11.98
CA GLY A 61 7.24 3.25 11.23
C GLY A 61 6.93 3.25 9.74
N SER A 62 7.86 2.73 8.95
CA SER A 62 7.78 2.75 7.49
C SER A 62 7.58 1.37 6.89
N THR A 63 7.07 0.42 7.66
CA THR A 63 6.86 -0.95 7.17
C THR A 63 5.40 -1.33 7.19
N ALA A 64 5.06 -2.36 6.39
CA ALA A 64 3.71 -2.91 6.40
C ALA A 64 3.36 -3.53 7.76
N TRP A 65 4.35 -4.08 8.46
CA TRP A 65 4.13 -4.61 9.80
C TRP A 65 3.63 -3.50 10.74
N ASP A 66 4.27 -2.32 10.68
CA ASP A 66 3.85 -1.18 11.52
C ASP A 66 2.41 -0.78 11.26
N ALA A 67 1.99 -0.79 10.00
CA ALA A 67 0.64 -0.38 9.61
C ALA A 67 -0.42 -1.41 10.03
N LEU A 68 -0.10 -2.70 9.95
CA LEU A 68 -1.08 -3.77 10.13
C LEU A 68 -1.03 -4.39 11.52
N LEU A 69 0.13 -4.50 12.12
CA LEU A 69 0.33 -5.16 13.41
C LEU A 69 0.90 -4.25 14.49
N GLY A 70 1.47 -3.10 14.11
CA GLY A 70 2.07 -2.16 15.04
C GLY A 70 1.14 -1.01 15.38
N ASP A 71 1.75 0.11 15.76
CA ASP A 71 1.01 1.29 16.22
C ASP A 71 0.59 2.23 15.10
N GLY A 72 0.93 1.90 13.87
CA GLY A 72 0.63 2.72 12.72
C GLY A 72 1.87 3.06 11.91
N ALA A 73 1.68 3.43 10.65
CA ALA A 73 2.76 3.67 9.73
C ALA A 73 2.61 4.98 8.97
N ASP A 74 3.74 5.48 8.49
CA ASP A 74 3.80 6.62 7.59
C ASP A 74 3.37 6.22 6.17
N SER A 75 3.52 7.14 5.22
CA SER A 75 3.07 6.88 3.84
C SER A 75 3.74 5.66 3.22
N GLU A 76 5.00 5.42 3.51
CA GLU A 76 5.71 4.26 2.97
C GLU A 76 5.11 2.95 3.50
N GLY A 77 4.94 2.84 4.80
CA GLY A 77 4.34 1.64 5.40
C GLY A 77 2.92 1.41 4.93
N LEU A 78 2.14 2.48 4.78
CA LEU A 78 0.77 2.38 4.27
C LEU A 78 0.75 1.89 2.83
N ALA A 79 1.60 2.45 1.98
CA ALA A 79 1.64 2.05 0.57
C ALA A 79 2.12 0.61 0.40
N LEU A 80 3.08 0.17 1.20
CA LEU A 80 3.53 -1.23 1.19
C LEU A 80 2.42 -2.18 1.64
N THR A 81 1.65 -1.77 2.65
CA THR A 81 0.52 -2.57 3.13
C THR A 81 -0.56 -2.68 2.07
N PHE A 82 -0.89 -1.58 1.41
CA PHE A 82 -1.88 -1.60 0.33
C PHE A 82 -1.43 -2.54 -0.79
N GLN A 83 -0.16 -2.48 -1.18
CA GLN A 83 0.38 -3.36 -2.22
C GLN A 83 0.27 -4.83 -1.81
N LEU A 84 0.58 -5.14 -0.55
CA LEU A 84 0.48 -6.51 -0.04
C LEU A 84 -0.97 -7.02 -0.07
N LEU A 85 -1.89 -6.25 0.48
CA LEU A 85 -3.29 -6.66 0.54
C LEU A 85 -3.92 -6.70 -0.85
N SER A 86 -3.60 -5.74 -1.71
CA SER A 86 -4.14 -5.72 -3.07
C SER A 86 -3.68 -6.93 -3.86
N GLY A 87 -2.42 -7.34 -3.72
CA GLY A 87 -1.92 -8.54 -4.36
C GLY A 87 -2.68 -9.79 -3.93
N LYS A 88 -2.94 -9.92 -2.63
CA LYS A 88 -3.69 -11.07 -2.10
C LYS A 88 -5.16 -11.02 -2.49
N MET A 89 -5.72 -9.83 -2.66
CA MET A 89 -7.09 -9.64 -3.13
C MET A 89 -7.23 -9.74 -4.65
N GLU A 90 -6.14 -9.99 -5.36
CA GLU A 90 -6.12 -10.05 -6.82
C GLU A 90 -6.54 -8.72 -7.46
N VAL A 91 -6.18 -7.63 -6.81
CA VAL A 91 -6.33 -6.27 -7.35
C VAL A 91 -4.93 -5.78 -7.73
N GLY A 92 -4.74 -5.44 -9.00
CA GLY A 92 -3.43 -4.98 -9.45
C GLY A 92 -3.09 -3.61 -8.89
N SER A 93 -1.91 -3.48 -8.29
CA SER A 93 -1.41 -2.18 -7.83
C SER A 93 0.11 -2.18 -7.84
N VAL A 94 0.68 -0.98 -7.91
CA VAL A 94 2.12 -0.78 -7.79
C VAL A 94 2.40 0.35 -6.81
N LEU A 95 3.56 0.27 -6.17
CA LEU A 95 4.04 1.31 -5.26
C LEU A 95 4.54 2.49 -6.08
N VAL A 96 4.18 3.69 -5.69
CA VAL A 96 4.68 4.92 -6.29
C VAL A 96 5.48 5.69 -5.24
N GLU A 97 6.69 6.07 -5.60
CA GLU A 97 7.55 6.89 -4.77
C GLU A 97 7.75 8.24 -5.43
N GLY A 98 7.53 9.30 -4.68
CA GLY A 98 7.71 10.65 -5.19
C GLY A 98 7.72 11.66 -4.06
N THR A 99 7.21 12.86 -4.34
CA THR A 99 7.11 13.91 -3.33
C THR A 99 5.71 14.47 -3.30
N LEU A 100 5.33 14.98 -2.14
CA LEU A 100 4.11 15.76 -1.95
C LEU A 100 4.52 17.08 -1.32
N ASN A 101 4.31 18.17 -2.07
CA ASN A 101 4.73 19.52 -1.65
C ASN A 101 6.21 19.56 -1.27
N GLY A 102 7.05 18.83 -2.03
CA GLY A 102 8.50 18.82 -1.84
C GLY A 102 9.01 17.82 -0.80
N GLU A 103 8.13 17.15 -0.07
CA GLU A 103 8.51 16.16 0.93
C GLU A 103 8.38 14.74 0.37
N PRO A 104 9.30 13.82 0.70
CA PRO A 104 9.17 12.43 0.25
C PRO A 104 7.83 11.84 0.65
N HIS A 105 7.19 11.14 -0.27
CA HIS A 105 5.86 10.57 -0.05
C HIS A 105 5.68 9.32 -0.88
N PHE A 106 4.84 8.39 -0.39
CA PHE A 106 4.55 7.14 -1.08
C PHE A 106 3.04 6.98 -1.20
N TRP A 107 2.62 6.39 -2.31
CA TRP A 107 1.21 6.05 -2.55
C TRP A 107 1.13 4.88 -3.53
N ASN A 108 -0.04 4.59 -4.05
CA ASN A 108 -0.21 3.44 -4.92
C ASN A 108 -0.92 3.82 -6.21
N GLN A 109 -0.61 3.09 -7.28
CA GLN A 109 -1.31 3.17 -8.54
C GLN A 109 -2.06 1.86 -8.75
N LEU A 110 -3.35 1.94 -9.02
CA LEU A 110 -4.15 0.81 -9.42
C LEU A 110 -3.91 0.54 -10.91
N THR A 111 -3.76 -0.73 -11.27
CA THR A 111 -3.43 -1.13 -12.63
C THR A 111 -4.64 -1.65 -13.40
N ALA A 112 -5.84 -1.22 -13.01
CA ALA A 112 -7.08 -1.62 -13.67
C ALA A 112 -7.18 -0.97 -15.06
N ASP A 113 -8.03 -1.56 -15.88
CA ASP A 113 -8.33 -1.01 -17.20
C ASP A 113 -8.95 0.38 -17.07
N GLY A 114 -8.73 1.21 -18.08
CA GLY A 114 -9.34 2.54 -18.12
C GLY A 114 -8.43 3.67 -17.67
N GLY A 115 -7.13 3.42 -17.57
CA GLY A 115 -6.15 4.43 -17.25
C GLY A 115 -5.57 4.30 -15.86
N ALA A 116 -4.70 5.22 -15.49
CA ALA A 116 -4.03 5.20 -14.20
C ALA A 116 -4.93 5.85 -13.14
N HIS A 117 -5.19 5.11 -12.07
CA HIS A 117 -5.92 5.59 -10.90
C HIS A 117 -5.03 5.41 -9.69
N TYR A 118 -5.04 6.38 -8.80
CA TYR A 118 -4.12 6.43 -7.67
C TYR A 118 -4.86 6.41 -6.34
N VAL A 119 -4.23 5.82 -5.34
CA VAL A 119 -4.75 5.73 -3.97
C VAL A 119 -3.66 6.24 -3.04
N ASP A 120 -4.01 7.15 -2.15
CA ASP A 120 -3.11 7.59 -1.08
C ASP A 120 -3.82 7.43 0.25
N LEU A 121 -3.42 6.42 1.01
CA LEU A 121 -4.07 6.10 2.28
C LEU A 121 -3.84 7.15 3.36
N THR A 122 -2.82 7.99 3.22
CA THR A 122 -2.63 9.10 4.16
C THR A 122 -3.70 10.15 3.99
N ARG A 123 -4.29 10.23 2.79
CA ARG A 123 -5.31 11.22 2.47
C ARG A 123 -6.71 10.67 2.66
N ASP A 124 -6.94 9.45 2.19
CA ASP A 124 -8.28 8.89 2.19
C ASP A 124 -8.23 7.37 2.01
N ALA A 125 -8.84 6.65 2.94
CA ALA A 125 -8.95 5.20 2.88
C ALA A 125 -10.36 4.72 2.51
N SER A 126 -11.24 5.64 2.08
CA SER A 126 -12.64 5.32 1.82
C SER A 126 -12.90 4.65 0.47
N GLY A 127 -11.89 4.57 -0.39
CA GLY A 127 -12.05 4.01 -1.72
C GLY A 127 -12.00 5.07 -2.82
N THR A 128 -11.77 6.33 -2.47
CA THR A 128 -11.61 7.40 -3.43
C THR A 128 -10.32 7.20 -4.21
N THR A 129 -10.40 7.29 -5.52
CA THR A 129 -9.21 7.24 -6.38
C THR A 129 -9.01 8.59 -7.06
N TYR A 130 -7.78 8.84 -7.45
CA TYR A 130 -7.38 10.11 -8.05
C TYR A 130 -6.77 9.86 -9.42
N SER A 131 -6.98 10.79 -10.37
CA SER A 131 -6.24 10.77 -11.61
C SER A 131 -4.85 11.37 -11.40
N ALA A 132 -3.95 11.15 -12.36
CA ALA A 132 -2.63 11.78 -12.32
C ALA A 132 -2.76 13.31 -12.31
N ALA A 133 -3.68 13.85 -13.11
CA ALA A 133 -3.90 15.31 -13.14
C ALA A 133 -4.37 15.85 -11.79
N ASP A 134 -5.26 15.09 -11.10
CA ASP A 134 -5.71 15.47 -9.76
C ASP A 134 -4.55 15.55 -8.79
N LEU A 135 -3.68 14.53 -8.77
CA LEU A 135 -2.54 14.50 -7.86
C LEU A 135 -1.55 15.61 -8.16
N LEU A 136 -1.26 15.86 -9.43
CA LEU A 136 -0.37 16.96 -9.82
C LEU A 136 -0.89 18.30 -9.31
N SER A 137 -2.20 18.52 -9.40
CA SER A 137 -2.80 19.77 -8.90
C SER A 137 -2.75 19.88 -7.38
N LEU A 138 -2.63 18.76 -6.68
CA LEU A 138 -2.54 18.73 -5.21
C LEU A 138 -1.11 18.83 -4.69
N GLY A 139 -0.12 18.87 -5.59
CA GLY A 139 1.28 19.03 -5.20
C GLY A 139 2.10 17.74 -5.23
N TYR A 140 1.56 16.65 -5.78
CA TYR A 140 2.31 15.42 -5.94
C TYR A 140 3.21 15.50 -7.18
N VAL A 141 4.42 14.97 -7.07
CA VAL A 141 5.34 14.86 -8.20
C VAL A 141 6.00 13.49 -8.16
N TRP A 142 6.04 12.80 -9.29
CA TRP A 142 6.71 11.51 -9.43
C TRP A 142 7.14 11.32 -10.88
N GLU A 143 8.03 10.37 -11.11
CA GLU A 143 8.51 10.09 -12.45
C GLU A 143 7.39 9.51 -13.31
N GLY A 144 7.16 10.07 -14.48
CA GLY A 144 6.08 9.64 -15.37
C GLY A 144 4.73 10.28 -15.12
N ALA A 145 4.64 11.20 -14.15
CA ALA A 145 3.38 11.83 -13.77
C ALA A 145 2.70 12.54 -14.94
N GLU A 146 3.44 13.33 -15.68
CA GLU A 146 2.89 14.11 -16.80
C GLU A 146 2.41 13.22 -17.94
N GLU A 147 3.14 12.14 -18.20
CA GLU A 147 2.78 11.16 -19.21
C GLU A 147 1.45 10.50 -18.88
N ASN A 148 1.27 10.10 -17.62
CA ASN A 148 0.02 9.51 -17.17
C ASN A 148 -1.14 10.50 -17.20
N ALA A 149 -0.88 11.77 -16.92
CA ALA A 149 -1.91 12.81 -16.98
C ALA A 149 -2.39 13.04 -18.41
N GLU A 150 -1.47 13.01 -19.38
CA GLU A 150 -1.81 13.16 -20.80
C GLU A 150 -2.61 11.98 -21.33
N ASN A 151 -2.28 10.77 -20.87
CA ASN A 151 -2.93 9.56 -21.35
C ASN A 151 -4.37 9.39 -20.88
N LEU A 152 -4.82 10.24 -19.96
CA LEU A 152 -6.19 10.21 -19.47
C LEU A 152 -7.16 10.99 -20.35
N ASN A 153 -6.64 11.71 -21.33
CA ASN A 153 -7.47 12.43 -22.29
C ASN A 153 -7.76 11.56 -23.51
#